data_516a30409d1953a6d36880b6a21e1fb1
#
_entry.id   516a30409d1953a6d36880b6a21e1fb1
#
_cell.length_a   1.000
_cell.length_b   1.000
_cell.length_c   1.000
_cell.angle_alpha   90.00
_cell.angle_beta   90.00
_cell.angle_gamma   90.00
#
_symmetry.space_group_name_H-M   'P 1'
#
loop_
_entity.id
_entity.type
_entity.pdbx_description
1 polymer ?
#
loop_
_entity_poly.entity_id
_entity_poly.type
_entity_poly.pdbx_seq_one_letter_code
_entity_poly.pdbx_strand_id
1 'polypeptide(L)'
;MLAAVQFGGLHICCCPEPIVNTFAASPQSVIARTVVATPRGDPAAVQAHLDALTKPPGSLGRLEKLALQVGVVLGDPPPPLEDAVVFVFAADHGVAAKGVSAYPAEVTAQMCANFSGGGAAINVLTRACGAGVRVVDVGVAADVGGLAGIEHRKVRAGTDDLSAGPAMTASEVEEALALGMEVAGGGAGSTGAARPPGPWLVGVGEMGIGNTTAAAAVTACLTGAAGREVVGRGTGVDEGGLARKRDVVERAVARVARDEDPRDDAVAVLRQVAGFEIAAMSGAMIGAAARGALVLVDGFISSAAALAACRLCPGLPPYLVASHRSTEPGHAVVLDALGFEPLLDLDMRLGEGSGCALAIPILRAAGALLREMATFESAGISGPNEGPSRAGS
;
A
#
# COMPACT_ATOMS: atom_id res chain seq x y z
N MET A 1 8.33 29.86 -11.32
CA MET A 1 9.42 29.12 -10.64
C MET A 1 8.73 28.26 -9.61
N LEU A 2 8.49 26.99 -9.95
CA LEU A 2 7.75 26.05 -9.09
C LEU A 2 8.76 25.45 -8.08
N ALA A 3 8.51 25.64 -6.81
CA ALA A 3 9.31 25.02 -5.76
C ALA A 3 8.94 23.54 -5.67
N ALA A 4 9.83 22.66 -6.08
CA ALA A 4 9.72 21.23 -5.84
C ALA A 4 10.28 20.94 -4.45
N VAL A 5 9.46 20.40 -3.56
CA VAL A 5 9.90 19.89 -2.26
C VAL A 5 10.26 18.42 -2.44
N GLN A 6 11.49 18.05 -2.12
CA GLN A 6 12.01 16.69 -2.26
C GLN A 6 11.72 15.90 -1.00
N PHE A 7 10.82 14.91 -1.08
CA PHE A 7 10.57 13.93 -0.03
C PHE A 7 11.28 12.63 -0.38
N GLY A 8 12.33 12.27 0.34
CA GLY A 8 12.98 10.97 0.23
C GLY A 8 13.25 10.48 -1.21
N GLY A 9 13.67 11.36 -2.10
CA GLY A 9 13.89 11.07 -3.52
C GLY A 9 12.66 11.29 -4.43
N LEU A 10 11.46 11.52 -3.87
CA LEU A 10 10.27 11.87 -4.66
C LEU A 10 10.18 13.39 -4.90
N HIS A 11 10.06 13.80 -6.15
CA HIS A 11 9.68 15.17 -6.49
C HIS A 11 8.16 15.32 -6.35
N ILE A 12 7.69 15.97 -5.27
CA ILE A 12 6.29 16.39 -5.19
C ILE A 12 6.14 17.65 -6.02
N CYS A 13 5.55 17.54 -7.19
CA CYS A 13 5.16 18.69 -7.97
C CYS A 13 3.83 19.21 -7.43
N CYS A 14 3.86 20.36 -6.72
CA CYS A 14 2.65 21.08 -6.33
C CYS A 14 2.03 21.71 -7.59
N CYS A 15 1.37 20.92 -8.42
CA CYS A 15 0.53 21.46 -9.49
C CYS A 15 -0.84 21.83 -8.91
N PRO A 16 -1.33 23.06 -9.08
CA PRO A 16 -2.66 23.48 -8.64
C PRO A 16 -3.79 22.95 -9.52
N GLU A 17 -3.48 22.27 -10.62
CA GLU A 17 -4.49 21.62 -11.48
C GLU A 17 -4.64 20.15 -11.13
N PRO A 18 -5.87 19.62 -11.07
CA PRO A 18 -6.08 18.18 -10.90
C PRO A 18 -5.39 17.43 -12.04
N ILE A 19 -4.48 16.51 -11.69
CA ILE A 19 -3.84 15.64 -12.67
C ILE A 19 -4.94 14.74 -13.25
N VAL A 20 -5.44 15.10 -14.43
CA VAL A 20 -6.38 14.26 -15.16
C VAL A 20 -5.60 13.06 -15.68
N ASN A 21 -5.98 11.89 -15.22
CA ASN A 21 -5.37 10.62 -15.63
C ASN A 21 -5.62 10.37 -17.12
N THR A 22 -4.59 10.47 -17.96
CA THR A 22 -4.66 10.27 -19.41
C THR A 22 -4.42 8.82 -19.85
N PHE A 23 -4.38 7.87 -18.90
CA PHE A 23 -4.24 6.46 -19.27
C PHE A 23 -5.48 5.93 -19.97
N ALA A 24 -5.25 5.06 -20.95
CA ALA A 24 -6.25 4.44 -21.83
C ALA A 24 -7.16 3.38 -21.13
N ALA A 25 -7.49 3.59 -19.85
CA ALA A 25 -8.63 2.92 -19.24
C ALA A 25 -9.90 3.38 -19.96
N SER A 26 -10.81 2.47 -20.26
CA SER A 26 -12.05 2.84 -20.94
C SER A 26 -12.68 4.06 -20.22
N PRO A 27 -13.30 5.02 -20.92
CA PRO A 27 -13.93 6.19 -20.29
C PRO A 27 -14.98 5.86 -19.21
N GLN A 28 -15.34 4.59 -19.09
CA GLN A 28 -16.30 4.05 -18.13
C GLN A 28 -15.64 3.46 -16.89
N SER A 29 -14.31 3.24 -16.88
CA SER A 29 -13.59 2.71 -15.71
C SER A 29 -13.71 3.66 -14.51
N VAL A 30 -14.05 3.08 -13.35
CA VAL A 30 -14.12 3.81 -12.07
C VAL A 30 -12.77 4.47 -11.75
N ILE A 31 -11.66 3.83 -12.13
CA ILE A 31 -10.30 4.32 -11.88
C ILE A 31 -10.00 5.58 -12.68
N ALA A 32 -10.38 5.62 -13.96
CA ALA A 32 -10.16 6.78 -14.83
C ALA A 32 -10.86 8.07 -14.32
N ARG A 33 -11.88 7.91 -13.47
CA ARG A 33 -12.67 9.00 -12.87
C ARG A 33 -12.29 9.30 -11.42
N THR A 34 -11.43 8.48 -10.80
CA THR A 34 -11.04 8.67 -9.40
C THR A 34 -9.81 9.57 -9.32
N VAL A 35 -9.98 10.68 -8.64
CA VAL A 35 -8.91 11.63 -8.30
C VAL A 35 -8.65 11.49 -6.81
N VAL A 36 -7.38 11.35 -6.42
CA VAL A 36 -7.02 11.40 -4.99
C VAL A 36 -7.35 12.78 -4.41
N ALA A 37 -7.67 12.83 -3.13
CA ALA A 37 -7.95 14.09 -2.45
C ALA A 37 -6.75 15.05 -2.60
N THR A 38 -7.01 16.35 -2.67
CA THR A 38 -5.93 17.34 -2.58
C THR A 38 -5.36 17.33 -1.16
N PRO A 39 -4.01 17.26 -0.98
CA PRO A 39 -3.39 17.43 0.32
C PRO A 39 -3.87 18.72 1.01
N ARG A 40 -4.05 18.68 2.32
CA ARG A 40 -4.70 19.76 3.08
C ARG A 40 -3.73 20.78 3.63
N GLY A 41 -2.49 20.35 3.94
CA GLY A 41 -1.46 21.20 4.50
C GLY A 41 -0.51 21.73 3.42
N ASP A 42 -0.10 22.99 3.58
CA ASP A 42 1.02 23.53 2.81
C ASP A 42 2.35 22.99 3.36
N PRO A 43 3.17 22.33 2.55
CA PRO A 43 4.44 21.74 3.01
C PRO A 43 5.37 22.72 3.71
N ALA A 44 5.44 23.96 3.24
CA ALA A 44 6.32 24.97 3.84
C ALA A 44 5.81 25.41 5.23
N ALA A 45 4.50 25.56 5.38
CA ALA A 45 3.88 25.90 6.67
C ALA A 45 4.03 24.76 7.69
N VAL A 46 3.79 23.51 7.28
CA VAL A 46 3.98 22.34 8.16
C VAL A 46 5.45 22.21 8.59
N GLN A 47 6.40 22.42 7.67
CA GLN A 47 7.82 22.38 8.02
C GLN A 47 8.19 23.52 9.00
N ALA A 48 7.71 24.73 8.77
CA ALA A 48 7.94 25.86 9.69
C ALA A 48 7.38 25.58 11.09
N HIS A 49 6.20 24.95 11.18
CA HIS A 49 5.64 24.50 12.45
C HIS A 49 6.54 23.47 13.13
N LEU A 50 6.99 22.43 12.42
CA LEU A 50 7.91 21.40 12.94
C LEU A 50 9.23 22.02 13.46
N ASP A 51 9.76 23.00 12.76
CA ASP A 51 11.00 23.69 13.16
C ASP A 51 10.81 24.59 14.38
N ALA A 52 9.60 25.09 14.61
CA ALA A 52 9.27 25.89 15.78
C ALA A 52 9.03 25.08 17.07
N LEU A 53 8.84 23.77 16.99
CA LEU A 53 8.63 22.90 18.15
C LEU A 53 9.87 22.88 19.06
N THR A 54 9.66 22.66 20.39
CA THR A 54 10.70 22.70 21.45
C THR A 54 11.75 21.58 21.31
N LYS A 55 12.41 21.51 20.16
CA LYS A 55 13.46 20.55 19.81
C LYS A 55 14.45 21.17 18.83
N PRO A 56 15.70 20.74 18.77
CA PRO A 56 16.56 21.10 17.64
C PRO A 56 15.97 20.63 16.33
N PRO A 57 15.96 21.46 15.27
CA PRO A 57 15.48 21.04 13.95
C PRO A 57 16.16 19.76 13.46
N GLY A 58 15.37 18.79 12.98
CA GLY A 58 15.87 17.50 12.49
C GLY A 58 16.23 16.48 13.56
N SER A 59 16.16 16.82 14.88
CA SER A 59 16.61 15.93 15.96
C SER A 59 15.80 14.65 16.14
N LEU A 60 14.54 14.60 15.63
CA LEU A 60 13.72 13.39 15.62
C LEU A 60 13.86 12.60 14.29
N GLY A 61 14.74 13.05 13.38
CA GLY A 61 15.11 12.32 12.18
C GLY A 61 13.92 11.94 11.30
N ARG A 62 13.74 10.66 11.03
CA ARG A 62 12.65 10.15 10.16
C ARG A 62 11.24 10.40 10.71
N LEU A 63 11.10 10.52 12.03
CA LEU A 63 9.80 10.83 12.63
C LEU A 63 9.32 12.24 12.23
N GLU A 64 10.24 13.21 12.05
CA GLU A 64 9.87 14.53 11.52
C GLU A 64 9.42 14.48 10.06
N LYS A 65 10.11 13.67 9.22
CA LYS A 65 9.69 13.46 7.83
C LYS A 65 8.29 12.86 7.77
N LEU A 66 8.00 11.92 8.66
CA LEU A 66 6.69 11.30 8.76
C LEU A 66 5.64 12.29 9.27
N ALA A 67 5.97 13.11 10.28
CA ALA A 67 5.08 14.17 10.77
C ALA A 67 4.78 15.20 9.67
N LEU A 68 5.79 15.58 8.87
CA LEU A 68 5.60 16.42 7.72
C LEU A 68 4.62 15.80 6.70
N GLN A 69 4.78 14.52 6.37
CA GLN A 69 3.85 13.81 5.48
C GLN A 69 2.43 13.78 6.06
N VAL A 70 2.28 13.48 7.35
CA VAL A 70 1.00 13.50 8.06
C VAL A 70 0.35 14.88 7.99
N GLY A 71 1.10 15.93 8.30
CA GLY A 71 0.60 17.33 8.25
C GLY A 71 0.23 17.77 6.84
N VAL A 72 1.04 17.42 5.84
CA VAL A 72 0.73 17.75 4.44
C VAL A 72 -0.54 17.04 3.96
N VAL A 73 -0.68 15.75 4.23
CA VAL A 73 -1.84 14.97 3.74
C VAL A 73 -3.11 15.30 4.52
N LEU A 74 -3.04 15.36 5.85
CA LEU A 74 -4.21 15.44 6.73
C LEU A 74 -4.52 16.86 7.22
N GLY A 75 -3.62 17.80 7.04
CA GLY A 75 -3.68 19.16 7.56
C GLY A 75 -2.80 19.36 8.80
N ASP A 76 -2.59 20.63 9.17
CA ASP A 76 -1.81 21.02 10.36
C ASP A 76 -2.62 21.99 11.21
N PRO A 77 -3.00 21.59 12.44
CA PRO A 77 -2.78 20.27 13.05
C PRO A 77 -3.61 19.16 12.36
N PRO A 78 -3.09 17.91 12.29
CA PRO A 78 -3.84 16.79 11.73
C PRO A 78 -4.96 16.36 12.69
N PRO A 79 -6.02 15.66 12.19
CA PRO A 79 -7.02 15.07 13.07
C PRO A 79 -6.39 13.99 13.96
N PRO A 80 -7.07 13.60 15.07
CA PRO A 80 -6.71 12.43 15.85
C PRO A 80 -6.64 11.17 14.97
N LEU A 81 -5.64 10.31 15.20
CA LEU A 81 -5.34 9.12 14.39
C LEU A 81 -5.67 7.81 15.11
N GLU A 82 -6.56 7.85 16.09
CA GLU A 82 -7.00 6.68 16.87
C GLU A 82 -7.76 5.68 15.99
N ASP A 83 -8.54 6.18 15.04
CA ASP A 83 -9.34 5.38 14.12
C ASP A 83 -8.45 4.86 12.98
N ALA A 84 -7.93 3.65 13.19
CA ALA A 84 -7.09 2.94 12.22
C ALA A 84 -7.67 1.56 11.92
N VAL A 85 -7.62 1.14 10.65
CA VAL A 85 -8.07 -0.17 10.22
C VAL A 85 -7.07 -0.80 9.26
N VAL A 86 -6.86 -2.11 9.40
CA VAL A 86 -6.11 -2.91 8.43
C VAL A 86 -7.09 -3.79 7.65
N PHE A 87 -7.14 -3.64 6.34
CA PHE A 87 -7.87 -4.52 5.45
C PHE A 87 -6.99 -5.68 5.04
N VAL A 88 -7.51 -6.91 5.15
CA VAL A 88 -6.85 -8.14 4.68
C VAL A 88 -7.70 -8.70 3.55
N PHE A 89 -7.20 -8.61 2.33
CA PHE A 89 -7.88 -9.16 1.15
C PHE A 89 -7.44 -10.60 0.93
N ALA A 90 -8.41 -11.54 0.83
CA ALA A 90 -8.13 -12.95 0.70
C ALA A 90 -8.56 -13.50 -0.67
N ALA A 91 -7.65 -14.21 -1.36
CA ALA A 91 -7.94 -14.89 -2.62
C ALA A 91 -7.02 -16.08 -2.88
N ASP A 92 -7.49 -17.04 -3.64
CA ASP A 92 -6.70 -18.17 -4.12
C ASP A 92 -6.16 -17.94 -5.54
N HIS A 93 -5.05 -18.59 -5.82
CA HIS A 93 -4.32 -18.51 -7.10
C HIS A 93 -4.22 -19.85 -7.79
N GLY A 94 -4.62 -19.93 -9.06
CA GLY A 94 -4.48 -21.14 -9.85
C GLY A 94 -3.02 -21.63 -9.98
N VAL A 95 -2.06 -20.72 -9.91
CA VAL A 95 -0.63 -21.05 -9.93
C VAL A 95 -0.17 -21.86 -8.71
N ALA A 96 -0.91 -21.89 -7.62
CA ALA A 96 -0.59 -22.71 -6.44
C ALA A 96 -0.45 -24.21 -6.78
N ALA A 97 -1.23 -24.69 -7.75
CA ALA A 97 -1.16 -26.06 -8.26
C ALA A 97 0.20 -26.43 -8.89
N LYS A 98 1.06 -25.46 -9.19
CA LYS A 98 2.43 -25.70 -9.71
C LYS A 98 3.48 -25.97 -8.63
N GLY A 99 3.08 -26.08 -7.36
CA GLY A 99 4.03 -26.33 -6.28
C GLY A 99 4.98 -25.17 -6.03
N VAL A 100 4.47 -23.95 -6.14
CA VAL A 100 5.19 -22.68 -5.89
C VAL A 100 5.10 -22.21 -4.45
N SER A 101 4.41 -22.95 -3.58
CA SER A 101 4.27 -22.71 -2.15
C SER A 101 4.63 -23.95 -1.35
N ALA A 102 5.13 -23.76 -0.13
CA ALA A 102 5.36 -24.84 0.84
C ALA A 102 4.04 -25.33 1.48
N TYR A 103 2.97 -24.53 1.40
CA TYR A 103 1.65 -24.87 1.93
C TYR A 103 0.66 -25.16 0.81
N PRO A 104 -0.30 -26.06 1.03
CA PRO A 104 -1.36 -26.35 0.07
C PRO A 104 -2.39 -25.21 0.02
N ALA A 105 -3.15 -25.11 -1.06
CA ALA A 105 -4.08 -24.02 -1.33
C ALA A 105 -5.18 -23.88 -0.24
N GLU A 106 -5.60 -25.00 0.36
CA GLU A 106 -6.62 -25.04 1.42
C GLU A 106 -6.28 -24.16 2.63
N VAL A 107 -5.00 -23.83 2.82
CA VAL A 107 -4.53 -22.94 3.91
C VAL A 107 -5.12 -21.54 3.78
N THR A 108 -5.44 -21.06 2.58
CA THR A 108 -6.13 -19.77 2.41
C THR A 108 -7.47 -19.74 3.16
N ALA A 109 -8.33 -20.73 2.95
CA ALA A 109 -9.61 -20.82 3.65
C ALA A 109 -9.46 -21.10 5.16
N GLN A 110 -8.47 -21.89 5.55
CA GLN A 110 -8.17 -22.16 6.97
C GLN A 110 -7.72 -20.87 7.67
N MET A 111 -6.95 -20.02 7.00
CA MET A 111 -6.57 -18.70 7.52
C MET A 111 -7.76 -17.76 7.61
N CYS A 112 -8.71 -17.79 6.67
CA CYS A 112 -9.96 -17.04 6.82
C CYS A 112 -10.71 -17.45 8.10
N ALA A 113 -10.78 -18.76 8.41
CA ALA A 113 -11.37 -19.24 9.66
C ALA A 113 -10.57 -18.76 10.89
N ASN A 114 -9.24 -18.72 10.82
CA ASN A 114 -8.39 -18.21 11.88
C ASN A 114 -8.56 -16.70 12.09
N PHE A 115 -8.70 -15.91 11.02
CA PHE A 115 -9.04 -14.47 11.10
C PHE A 115 -10.40 -14.27 11.77
N SER A 116 -11.41 -15.04 11.38
CA SER A 116 -12.75 -15.03 11.97
C SER A 116 -12.72 -15.36 13.47
N GLY A 117 -11.92 -16.34 13.86
CA GLY A 117 -11.69 -16.72 15.26
C GLY A 117 -10.83 -15.73 16.05
N GLY A 118 -10.22 -14.73 15.43
CA GLY A 118 -9.39 -13.72 16.09
C GLY A 118 -8.01 -14.22 16.52
N GLY A 119 -7.54 -15.36 15.98
CA GLY A 119 -6.29 -16.03 16.36
C GLY A 119 -5.08 -15.75 15.48
N ALA A 120 -5.24 -15.12 14.32
CA ALA A 120 -4.16 -14.82 13.42
C ALA A 120 -3.25 -13.68 13.95
N ALA A 121 -2.03 -13.58 13.42
CA ALA A 121 -1.08 -12.56 13.83
C ALA A 121 -1.65 -11.15 13.71
N ILE A 122 -2.33 -10.83 12.60
CA ILE A 122 -2.94 -9.51 12.41
C ILE A 122 -3.99 -9.19 13.47
N ASN A 123 -4.81 -10.18 13.89
CA ASN A 123 -5.80 -9.96 14.94
C ASN A 123 -5.14 -9.60 16.29
N VAL A 124 -4.04 -10.28 16.61
CA VAL A 124 -3.28 -10.04 17.85
C VAL A 124 -2.60 -8.67 17.80
N LEU A 125 -1.92 -8.38 16.70
CA LEU A 125 -1.17 -7.12 16.52
C LEU A 125 -2.10 -5.91 16.50
N THR A 126 -3.23 -5.98 15.79
CA THR A 126 -4.19 -4.86 15.74
C THR A 126 -4.83 -4.60 17.11
N ARG A 127 -5.15 -5.65 17.88
CA ARG A 127 -5.60 -5.47 19.27
C ARG A 127 -4.54 -4.79 20.14
N ALA A 128 -3.27 -5.18 19.99
CA ALA A 128 -2.17 -4.60 20.76
C ALA A 128 -1.94 -3.12 20.44
N CYS A 129 -2.17 -2.71 19.18
CA CYS A 129 -2.01 -1.31 18.77
C CYS A 129 -3.32 -0.51 18.81
N GLY A 130 -4.45 -1.06 19.24
CA GLY A 130 -5.73 -0.35 19.27
C GLY A 130 -6.26 -0.02 17.87
N ALA A 131 -6.08 -0.92 16.88
CA ALA A 131 -6.59 -0.78 15.53
C ALA A 131 -7.63 -1.87 15.21
N GLY A 132 -8.49 -1.62 14.23
CA GLY A 132 -9.42 -2.61 13.70
C GLY A 132 -8.77 -3.48 12.61
N VAL A 133 -9.34 -4.66 12.39
CA VAL A 133 -9.06 -5.50 11.21
C VAL A 133 -10.36 -5.82 10.49
N ARG A 134 -10.34 -5.74 9.16
CA ARG A 134 -11.44 -6.16 8.28
C ARG A 134 -10.89 -7.14 7.25
N VAL A 135 -11.47 -8.32 7.20
CA VAL A 135 -11.08 -9.37 6.26
C VAL A 135 -12.10 -9.43 5.13
N VAL A 136 -11.63 -9.38 3.90
CA VAL A 136 -12.47 -9.31 2.71
C VAL A 136 -12.15 -10.49 1.80
N ASP A 137 -13.09 -11.43 1.66
CA ASP A 137 -13.00 -12.49 0.67
C ASP A 137 -13.29 -11.91 -0.72
N VAL A 138 -12.25 -11.80 -1.54
CA VAL A 138 -12.35 -11.33 -2.93
C VAL A 138 -12.15 -12.45 -3.94
N GLY A 139 -11.75 -13.64 -3.47
CA GLY A 139 -11.50 -14.75 -4.40
C GLY A 139 -11.04 -16.05 -3.75
N VAL A 140 -11.41 -16.35 -2.51
CA VAL A 140 -11.12 -17.63 -1.86
C VAL A 140 -11.88 -18.75 -2.60
N ALA A 141 -11.21 -19.84 -2.97
CA ALA A 141 -11.83 -20.89 -3.77
C ALA A 141 -12.89 -21.66 -2.98
N ALA A 142 -12.64 -21.92 -1.71
CA ALA A 142 -13.60 -22.57 -0.83
C ALA A 142 -14.75 -21.62 -0.44
N ASP A 143 -15.86 -22.22 0.02
CA ASP A 143 -16.94 -21.44 0.63
C ASP A 143 -16.54 -21.04 2.06
N VAL A 144 -16.40 -19.76 2.29
CA VAL A 144 -16.14 -19.15 3.60
C VAL A 144 -17.33 -18.30 4.07
N GLY A 145 -18.47 -18.38 3.39
CA GLY A 145 -19.68 -17.58 3.61
C GLY A 145 -20.29 -17.69 5.01
N GLY A 146 -20.00 -18.77 5.75
CA GLY A 146 -20.45 -18.97 7.13
C GLY A 146 -19.55 -18.37 8.20
N LEU A 147 -18.39 -17.78 7.84
CA LEU A 147 -17.44 -17.26 8.82
C LEU A 147 -17.80 -15.83 9.26
N ALA A 148 -17.99 -15.65 10.57
CA ALA A 148 -18.31 -14.35 11.12
C ALA A 148 -17.14 -13.35 10.94
N GLY A 149 -17.45 -12.08 10.62
CA GLY A 149 -16.44 -11.03 10.47
C GLY A 149 -15.64 -11.07 9.15
N ILE A 150 -15.98 -11.97 8.23
CA ILE A 150 -15.48 -11.98 6.87
C ILE A 150 -16.47 -11.25 5.96
N GLU A 151 -16.00 -10.26 5.22
CA GLU A 151 -16.80 -9.57 4.20
C GLU A 151 -16.75 -10.35 2.89
N HIS A 152 -17.90 -10.86 2.46
CA HIS A 152 -17.98 -11.69 1.25
C HIS A 152 -18.18 -10.80 0.02
N ARG A 153 -17.11 -10.55 -0.70
CA ARG A 153 -17.04 -9.70 -1.88
C ARG A 153 -16.35 -10.43 -3.04
N LYS A 154 -16.56 -11.72 -3.13
CA LYS A 154 -15.88 -12.64 -4.05
C LYS A 154 -16.20 -12.29 -5.51
N VAL A 155 -15.16 -11.97 -6.29
CA VAL A 155 -15.23 -11.82 -7.75
C VAL A 155 -15.41 -13.17 -8.40
N ARG A 156 -14.52 -14.12 -8.08
CA ARG A 156 -14.56 -15.52 -8.54
C ARG A 156 -13.79 -16.40 -7.56
N ALA A 157 -14.02 -17.72 -7.61
CA ALA A 157 -13.32 -18.71 -6.81
C ALA A 157 -11.90 -18.99 -7.35
N GLY A 158 -10.92 -18.19 -6.93
CA GLY A 158 -9.53 -18.24 -7.36
C GLY A 158 -9.28 -17.72 -8.78
N THR A 159 -8.04 -17.34 -9.06
CA THR A 159 -7.61 -16.95 -10.42
C THR A 159 -7.28 -18.17 -11.26
N ASP A 160 -7.12 -17.98 -12.57
CA ASP A 160 -6.49 -18.97 -13.44
C ASP A 160 -4.97 -19.05 -13.20
N ASP A 161 -4.32 -20.05 -13.78
CA ASP A 161 -2.88 -20.24 -13.66
C ASP A 161 -2.12 -19.23 -14.55
N LEU A 162 -1.53 -18.22 -13.92
CA LEU A 162 -0.74 -17.19 -14.58
C LEU A 162 0.44 -17.74 -15.43
N SER A 163 0.86 -18.98 -15.21
CA SER A 163 1.92 -19.60 -16.03
C SER A 163 1.39 -20.11 -17.37
N ALA A 164 0.10 -20.38 -17.49
CA ALA A 164 -0.55 -20.94 -18.66
C ALA A 164 -1.26 -19.87 -19.52
N GLY A 165 -1.79 -18.82 -18.89
CA GLY A 165 -2.55 -17.77 -19.56
C GLY A 165 -2.80 -16.57 -18.65
N PRO A 166 -3.71 -15.65 -19.04
CA PRO A 166 -4.15 -14.57 -18.17
C PRO A 166 -4.75 -15.11 -16.87
N ALA A 167 -4.36 -14.54 -15.74
CA ALA A 167 -4.89 -14.92 -14.43
C ALA A 167 -6.36 -14.51 -14.25
N MET A 168 -6.75 -13.42 -14.88
CA MET A 168 -8.09 -12.80 -14.78
C MET A 168 -8.55 -12.30 -16.15
N THR A 169 -9.85 -12.13 -16.31
CA THR A 169 -10.45 -11.37 -17.43
C THR A 169 -10.32 -9.87 -17.16
N ALA A 170 -10.54 -9.03 -18.18
CA ALA A 170 -10.53 -7.56 -18.01
C ALA A 170 -11.62 -7.10 -17.03
N SER A 171 -12.84 -7.66 -17.12
CA SER A 171 -13.94 -7.32 -16.22
C SER A 171 -13.68 -7.72 -14.77
N GLU A 172 -13.01 -8.85 -14.52
CA GLU A 172 -12.65 -9.29 -13.18
C GLU A 172 -11.62 -8.36 -12.51
N VAL A 173 -10.65 -7.85 -13.28
CA VAL A 173 -9.69 -6.85 -12.77
C VAL A 173 -10.41 -5.56 -12.42
N GLU A 174 -11.29 -5.05 -13.31
CA GLU A 174 -12.06 -3.83 -13.04
C GLU A 174 -12.96 -3.99 -11.81
N GLU A 175 -13.59 -5.15 -11.64
CA GLU A 175 -14.43 -5.47 -10.48
C GLU A 175 -13.60 -5.52 -9.19
N ALA A 176 -12.45 -6.20 -9.19
CA ALA A 176 -11.57 -6.29 -8.02
C ALA A 176 -11.03 -4.91 -7.60
N LEU A 177 -10.60 -4.10 -8.56
CA LEU A 177 -10.14 -2.73 -8.32
C LEU A 177 -11.27 -1.86 -7.74
N ALA A 178 -12.47 -1.90 -8.35
CA ALA A 178 -13.63 -1.13 -7.90
C ALA A 178 -14.08 -1.54 -6.50
N LEU A 179 -14.06 -2.83 -6.20
CA LEU A 179 -14.36 -3.40 -4.89
C LEU A 179 -13.39 -2.87 -3.83
N GLY A 180 -12.08 -2.92 -4.11
CA GLY A 180 -11.09 -2.37 -3.20
C GLY A 180 -11.31 -0.88 -2.92
N MET A 181 -11.56 -0.10 -3.97
CA MET A 181 -11.86 1.33 -3.86
C MET A 181 -13.10 1.59 -3.01
N GLU A 182 -14.17 0.81 -3.18
CA GLU A 182 -15.40 0.92 -2.40
C GLU A 182 -15.17 0.61 -0.93
N VAL A 183 -14.52 -0.52 -0.65
CA VAL A 183 -14.30 -1.03 0.72
C VAL A 183 -13.45 -0.08 1.55
N ALA A 184 -12.36 0.46 1.00
CA ALA A 184 -11.46 1.35 1.72
C ALA A 184 -11.82 2.85 1.55
N GLY A 185 -12.53 3.20 0.48
CA GLY A 185 -12.96 4.57 0.17
C GLY A 185 -14.24 5.01 0.89
N GLY A 186 -15.00 4.08 1.50
CA GLY A 186 -16.22 4.41 2.24
C GLY A 186 -17.51 4.46 1.40
N GLY A 187 -17.54 3.78 0.24
CA GLY A 187 -18.73 3.62 -0.63
C GLY A 187 -18.64 4.38 -1.95
N ALA A 188 -19.35 3.86 -2.97
CA ALA A 188 -19.38 4.44 -4.29
C ALA A 188 -20.12 5.80 -4.30
N GLY A 189 -19.44 6.83 -4.78
CA GLY A 189 -20.09 8.10 -5.15
C GLY A 189 -19.73 9.33 -4.35
N SER A 190 -18.72 9.30 -3.48
CA SER A 190 -18.28 10.49 -2.71
C SER A 190 -17.40 11.45 -3.54
N THR A 191 -17.91 11.95 -4.64
CA THR A 191 -17.31 13.08 -5.40
C THR A 191 -17.82 14.44 -4.90
N GLY A 192 -18.32 14.55 -3.68
CA GLY A 192 -18.90 15.75 -3.10
C GLY A 192 -18.11 16.33 -1.94
N ALA A 193 -18.37 17.58 -1.60
CA ALA A 193 -17.66 18.40 -0.60
C ALA A 193 -17.66 17.87 0.85
N ALA A 194 -18.40 16.82 1.18
CA ALA A 194 -18.40 16.17 2.48
C ALA A 194 -17.72 14.81 2.38
N ARG A 195 -16.54 14.69 3.00
CA ARG A 195 -15.82 13.44 3.13
C ARG A 195 -16.66 12.39 3.90
N PRO A 196 -16.80 11.16 3.38
CA PRO A 196 -17.46 10.10 4.14
C PRO A 196 -16.69 9.79 5.44
N PRO A 197 -17.42 9.44 6.52
CA PRO A 197 -16.78 9.03 7.77
C PRO A 197 -15.93 7.76 7.54
N GLY A 198 -14.79 7.67 8.17
CA GLY A 198 -13.90 6.52 8.08
C GLY A 198 -12.51 6.82 8.64
N PRO A 199 -11.69 5.77 8.89
CA PRO A 199 -10.39 5.92 9.51
C PRO A 199 -9.43 6.77 8.67
N TRP A 200 -8.58 7.56 9.36
CA TRP A 200 -7.55 8.36 8.71
C TRP A 200 -6.29 7.57 8.38
N LEU A 201 -6.12 6.41 9.05
CA LEU A 201 -5.07 5.45 8.79
C LEU A 201 -5.69 4.15 8.26
N VAL A 202 -5.29 3.75 7.08
CA VAL A 202 -5.70 2.51 6.43
C VAL A 202 -4.46 1.67 6.17
N GLY A 203 -4.41 0.46 6.72
CA GLY A 203 -3.43 -0.55 6.34
C GLY A 203 -4.00 -1.48 5.28
N VAL A 204 -3.15 -2.01 4.40
CA VAL A 204 -3.52 -3.04 3.42
C VAL A 204 -2.61 -4.25 3.56
N GLY A 205 -3.22 -5.41 3.69
CA GLY A 205 -2.58 -6.72 3.79
C GLY A 205 -3.36 -7.75 2.98
N GLU A 206 -2.88 -8.97 2.97
CA GLU A 206 -3.41 -10.02 2.10
C GLU A 206 -3.32 -11.40 2.72
N MET A 207 -4.06 -12.33 2.13
CA MET A 207 -3.94 -13.77 2.34
C MET A 207 -4.21 -14.51 1.04
N GLY A 208 -3.24 -15.33 0.58
CA GLY A 208 -3.43 -16.15 -0.62
C GLY A 208 -2.25 -17.05 -0.91
N ILE A 209 -2.47 -18.37 -0.90
CA ILE A 209 -1.40 -19.31 -1.24
C ILE A 209 -1.02 -19.17 -2.71
N GLY A 210 0.26 -18.86 -2.96
CA GLY A 210 0.78 -18.60 -4.31
C GLY A 210 0.95 -17.11 -4.66
N ASN A 211 0.44 -16.19 -3.86
CA ASN A 211 0.43 -14.74 -4.12
C ASN A 211 1.82 -14.11 -4.24
N THR A 212 2.85 -14.62 -3.53
CA THR A 212 4.24 -14.16 -3.70
C THR A 212 4.78 -14.42 -5.11
N THR A 213 4.25 -15.44 -5.81
CA THR A 213 4.58 -15.72 -7.22
C THR A 213 3.92 -14.70 -8.14
N ALA A 214 2.65 -14.38 -7.89
CA ALA A 214 1.92 -13.34 -8.61
C ALA A 214 2.55 -11.95 -8.37
N ALA A 215 2.88 -11.61 -7.12
CA ALA A 215 3.55 -10.35 -6.77
C ALA A 215 4.92 -10.21 -7.46
N ALA A 216 5.71 -11.30 -7.54
CA ALA A 216 6.98 -11.30 -8.26
C ALA A 216 6.78 -11.06 -9.76
N ALA A 217 5.75 -11.66 -10.38
CA ALA A 217 5.44 -11.44 -11.78
C ALA A 217 4.96 -10.00 -12.05
N VAL A 218 4.09 -9.45 -11.21
CA VAL A 218 3.67 -8.04 -11.27
C VAL A 218 4.88 -7.10 -11.17
N THR A 219 5.75 -7.34 -10.19
CA THR A 219 6.96 -6.53 -9.97
C THR A 219 7.86 -6.59 -11.18
N ALA A 220 8.18 -7.79 -11.70
CA ALA A 220 9.02 -7.95 -12.88
C ALA A 220 8.45 -7.23 -14.11
N CYS A 221 7.14 -7.37 -14.36
CA CYS A 221 6.48 -6.71 -15.49
C CYS A 221 6.53 -5.19 -15.39
N LEU A 222 6.25 -4.62 -14.21
CA LEU A 222 6.16 -3.17 -14.05
C LEU A 222 7.51 -2.46 -13.87
N THR A 223 8.57 -3.19 -13.47
CA THR A 223 9.90 -2.62 -13.26
C THR A 223 10.90 -3.00 -14.36
N GLY A 224 10.66 -4.09 -15.07
CA GLY A 224 11.63 -4.69 -16.00
C GLY A 224 12.72 -5.52 -15.30
N ALA A 225 12.63 -5.73 -13.99
CA ALA A 225 13.57 -6.54 -13.24
C ALA A 225 13.48 -8.02 -13.67
N ALA A 226 14.62 -8.72 -13.66
CA ALA A 226 14.65 -10.13 -14.02
C ALA A 226 13.95 -11.00 -12.94
N GLY A 227 13.32 -12.10 -13.34
CA GLY A 227 12.64 -13.01 -12.43
C GLY A 227 13.49 -13.46 -11.24
N ARG A 228 14.79 -13.71 -11.45
CA ARG A 228 15.73 -14.09 -10.39
C ARG A 228 15.95 -13.02 -9.31
N GLU A 229 15.69 -11.76 -9.63
CA GLU A 229 15.87 -10.61 -8.71
C GLU A 229 14.65 -10.39 -7.82
N VAL A 230 13.47 -10.81 -8.29
CA VAL A 230 12.19 -10.56 -7.61
C VAL A 230 11.60 -11.80 -6.94
N VAL A 231 12.05 -13.03 -7.32
CA VAL A 231 11.51 -14.27 -6.79
C VAL A 231 12.29 -14.72 -5.55
N GLY A 232 11.59 -14.73 -4.41
CA GLY A 232 12.05 -15.26 -3.14
C GLY A 232 11.41 -16.60 -2.76
N ARG A 233 11.72 -17.06 -1.54
CA ARG A 233 11.20 -18.34 -1.00
C ARG A 233 9.74 -18.27 -0.57
N GLY A 234 9.17 -17.07 -0.43
CA GLY A 234 7.80 -16.88 0.04
C GLY A 234 7.55 -17.59 1.37
N THR A 235 6.64 -18.55 1.36
CA THR A 235 6.29 -19.36 2.53
C THR A 235 7.39 -20.33 3.01
N GLY A 236 8.55 -20.36 2.35
CA GLY A 236 9.68 -21.19 2.75
C GLY A 236 9.91 -22.42 1.86
N VAL A 237 9.67 -22.31 0.55
CA VAL A 237 9.96 -23.39 -0.39
C VAL A 237 11.45 -23.77 -0.41
N ASP A 238 11.72 -25.04 -0.69
CA ASP A 238 13.07 -25.56 -0.89
C ASP A 238 13.69 -25.05 -2.22
N GLU A 239 14.91 -25.47 -2.54
CA GLU A 239 15.59 -25.08 -3.78
C GLU A 239 14.82 -25.50 -5.04
N GLY A 240 14.18 -26.68 -5.03
CA GLY A 240 13.36 -27.15 -6.14
C GLY A 240 12.10 -26.29 -6.31
N GLY A 241 11.46 -25.90 -5.23
CA GLY A 241 10.31 -24.98 -5.23
C GLY A 241 10.71 -23.58 -5.69
N LEU A 242 11.86 -23.08 -5.27
CA LEU A 242 12.39 -21.78 -5.71
C LEU A 242 12.69 -21.78 -7.21
N ALA A 243 13.29 -22.85 -7.72
CA ALA A 243 13.55 -23.00 -9.15
C ALA A 243 12.23 -23.03 -9.97
N ARG A 244 11.21 -23.77 -9.49
CA ARG A 244 9.86 -23.76 -10.12
C ARG A 244 9.21 -22.38 -10.12
N LYS A 245 9.30 -21.64 -8.99
CA LYS A 245 8.77 -20.27 -8.92
C LYS A 245 9.42 -19.35 -9.94
N ARG A 246 10.75 -19.42 -10.08
CA ARG A 246 11.51 -18.62 -11.05
C ARG A 246 11.07 -18.93 -12.48
N ASP A 247 11.01 -20.22 -12.85
CA ASP A 247 10.57 -20.66 -14.18
C ASP A 247 9.12 -20.20 -14.47
N VAL A 248 8.21 -20.30 -13.51
CA VAL A 248 6.82 -19.82 -13.63
C VAL A 248 6.77 -18.32 -13.89
N VAL A 249 7.49 -17.53 -13.10
CA VAL A 249 7.53 -16.06 -13.24
C VAL A 249 8.16 -15.65 -14.56
N GLU A 250 9.30 -16.23 -14.94
CA GLU A 250 10.00 -15.90 -16.18
C GLU A 250 9.13 -16.22 -17.42
N ARG A 251 8.42 -17.34 -17.43
CA ARG A 251 7.48 -17.68 -18.52
C ARG A 251 6.31 -16.71 -18.57
N ALA A 252 5.74 -16.36 -17.44
CA ALA A 252 4.62 -15.41 -17.37
C ALA A 252 5.04 -14.01 -17.87
N VAL A 253 6.17 -13.51 -17.41
CA VAL A 253 6.73 -12.21 -17.82
C VAL A 253 7.05 -12.20 -19.32
N ALA A 254 7.71 -13.25 -19.83
CA ALA A 254 8.01 -13.37 -21.26
C ALA A 254 6.74 -13.42 -22.13
N ARG A 255 5.62 -13.97 -21.63
CA ARG A 255 4.34 -13.95 -22.32
C ARG A 255 3.74 -12.55 -22.37
N VAL A 256 3.78 -11.81 -21.26
CA VAL A 256 3.23 -10.45 -21.17
C VAL A 256 4.00 -9.47 -22.06
N ALA A 257 5.31 -9.62 -22.14
CA ALA A 257 6.19 -8.70 -22.89
C ALA A 257 6.18 -8.92 -24.42
N ARG A 258 5.34 -9.83 -24.97
CA ARG A 258 5.37 -10.15 -26.41
C ARG A 258 4.79 -9.07 -27.31
N ASP A 259 3.76 -8.39 -26.86
CA ASP A 259 2.95 -7.53 -27.71
C ASP A 259 3.23 -6.03 -27.47
N GLU A 260 3.45 -5.62 -26.21
CA GLU A 260 3.72 -4.22 -25.81
C GLU A 260 4.63 -4.19 -24.58
N ASP A 261 5.23 -3.04 -24.28
CA ASP A 261 6.00 -2.86 -23.05
C ASP A 261 5.06 -2.91 -21.83
N PRO A 262 5.14 -3.96 -20.97
CA PRO A 262 4.20 -4.13 -19.87
C PRO A 262 4.28 -3.02 -18.81
N ARG A 263 5.34 -2.19 -18.83
CA ARG A 263 5.53 -1.10 -17.87
C ARG A 263 4.51 0.04 -18.04
N ASP A 264 3.90 0.12 -19.21
CA ASP A 264 2.98 1.21 -19.57
C ASP A 264 1.51 0.88 -19.33
N ASP A 265 1.15 -0.41 -19.10
CA ASP A 265 -0.23 -0.83 -18.86
C ASP A 265 -0.37 -1.71 -17.60
N ALA A 266 -0.56 -1.05 -16.46
CA ALA A 266 -0.77 -1.73 -15.18
C ALA A 266 -2.05 -2.57 -15.13
N VAL A 267 -3.12 -2.20 -15.86
CA VAL A 267 -4.34 -3.00 -15.93
C VAL A 267 -4.08 -4.30 -16.67
N ALA A 268 -3.37 -4.24 -17.81
CA ALA A 268 -2.99 -5.43 -18.56
C ALA A 268 -2.08 -6.34 -17.70
N VAL A 269 -1.10 -5.78 -16.97
CA VAL A 269 -0.24 -6.55 -16.07
C VAL A 269 -1.06 -7.24 -14.99
N LEU A 270 -1.95 -6.51 -14.29
CA LEU A 270 -2.83 -7.10 -13.27
C LEU A 270 -3.66 -8.24 -13.86
N ARG A 271 -4.27 -8.05 -15.03
CA ARG A 271 -5.03 -9.08 -15.72
C ARG A 271 -4.20 -10.33 -15.98
N GLN A 272 -2.98 -10.17 -16.44
CA GLN A 272 -2.14 -11.26 -16.91
C GLN A 272 -1.55 -12.09 -15.77
N VAL A 273 -1.12 -11.45 -14.67
CA VAL A 273 -0.25 -12.12 -13.70
C VAL A 273 -0.60 -11.86 -12.23
N ALA A 274 -1.59 -11.01 -11.90
CA ALA A 274 -1.93 -10.73 -10.51
C ALA A 274 -2.95 -11.72 -9.91
N GLY A 275 -3.30 -11.48 -8.65
CA GLY A 275 -4.44 -12.08 -7.96
C GLY A 275 -5.55 -11.07 -7.70
N PHE A 276 -6.73 -11.54 -7.34
CA PHE A 276 -7.85 -10.67 -6.98
C PHE A 276 -7.52 -9.78 -5.79
N GLU A 277 -6.80 -10.30 -4.79
CA GLU A 277 -6.37 -9.55 -3.62
C GLU A 277 -5.36 -8.46 -3.98
N ILE A 278 -4.43 -8.70 -4.93
CA ILE A 278 -3.46 -7.70 -5.39
C ILE A 278 -4.20 -6.56 -6.10
N ALA A 279 -5.14 -6.88 -6.98
CA ALA A 279 -5.97 -5.89 -7.66
C ALA A 279 -6.85 -5.12 -6.66
N ALA A 280 -7.49 -5.82 -5.71
CA ALA A 280 -8.32 -5.19 -4.68
C ALA A 280 -7.50 -4.27 -3.75
N MET A 281 -6.30 -4.68 -3.34
CA MET A 281 -5.39 -3.82 -2.57
C MET A 281 -4.99 -2.56 -3.35
N SER A 282 -4.71 -2.70 -4.66
CA SER A 282 -4.43 -1.53 -5.53
C SER A 282 -5.61 -0.56 -5.54
N GLY A 283 -6.82 -1.06 -5.70
CA GLY A 283 -8.04 -0.27 -5.60
C GLY A 283 -8.24 0.35 -4.21
N ALA A 284 -8.00 -0.41 -3.15
CA ALA A 284 -8.16 0.05 -1.76
C ALA A 284 -7.25 1.24 -1.43
N MET A 285 -5.99 1.22 -1.88
CA MET A 285 -5.04 2.32 -1.73
C MET A 285 -5.56 3.59 -2.42
N ILE A 286 -6.03 3.46 -3.67
CA ILE A 286 -6.60 4.58 -4.43
C ILE A 286 -7.87 5.11 -3.75
N GLY A 287 -8.79 4.23 -3.34
CA GLY A 287 -10.02 4.62 -2.66
C GLY A 287 -9.80 5.31 -1.32
N ALA A 288 -8.86 4.81 -0.50
CA ALA A 288 -8.47 5.45 0.74
C ALA A 288 -7.86 6.83 0.53
N ALA A 289 -6.94 6.98 -0.44
CA ALA A 289 -6.33 8.26 -0.79
C ALA A 289 -7.35 9.24 -1.40
N ALA A 290 -8.34 8.76 -2.16
CA ALA A 290 -9.41 9.60 -2.72
C ALA A 290 -10.25 10.28 -1.63
N ARG A 291 -10.38 9.68 -0.45
CA ARG A 291 -11.01 10.33 0.72
C ARG A 291 -10.02 11.07 1.62
N GLY A 292 -8.73 11.09 1.27
CA GLY A 292 -7.67 11.80 1.98
C GLY A 292 -7.14 11.06 3.21
N ALA A 293 -7.19 9.74 3.25
CA ALA A 293 -6.57 8.94 4.29
C ALA A 293 -5.10 8.62 3.94
N LEU A 294 -4.24 8.46 4.95
CA LEU A 294 -2.93 7.86 4.80
C LEU A 294 -3.05 6.34 4.72
N VAL A 295 -2.25 5.72 3.86
CA VAL A 295 -2.26 4.29 3.60
C VAL A 295 -0.93 3.67 3.98
N LEU A 296 -0.96 2.74 4.91
CA LEU A 296 0.16 1.88 5.26
C LEU A 296 0.21 0.70 4.30
N VAL A 297 1.35 0.55 3.63
CA VAL A 297 1.66 -0.56 2.73
C VAL A 297 2.46 -1.60 3.52
N ASP A 298 2.00 -2.84 3.57
CA ASP A 298 2.64 -3.91 4.35
C ASP A 298 3.98 -4.36 3.76
N GLY A 299 4.10 -5.61 3.39
CA GLY A 299 5.32 -6.20 2.84
C GLY A 299 5.35 -6.25 1.31
N PHE A 300 6.00 -7.29 0.78
CA PHE A 300 6.28 -7.43 -0.66
C PHE A 300 5.01 -7.43 -1.53
N ILE A 301 4.00 -8.21 -1.15
CA ILE A 301 2.79 -8.39 -1.97
C ILE A 301 1.98 -7.10 -2.01
N SER A 302 1.77 -6.46 -0.85
CA SER A 302 1.11 -5.15 -0.76
C SER A 302 1.90 -4.07 -1.51
N SER A 303 3.24 -4.14 -1.50
CA SER A 303 4.08 -3.20 -2.26
C SER A 303 4.00 -3.41 -3.76
N ALA A 304 3.86 -4.65 -4.25
CA ALA A 304 3.58 -4.92 -5.65
C ALA A 304 2.21 -4.35 -6.07
N ALA A 305 1.19 -4.44 -5.20
CA ALA A 305 -0.09 -3.78 -5.40
C ALA A 305 0.04 -2.25 -5.40
N ALA A 306 0.86 -1.67 -4.51
CA ALA A 306 1.15 -0.24 -4.47
C ALA A 306 1.84 0.25 -5.76
N LEU A 307 2.77 -0.54 -6.30
CA LEU A 307 3.43 -0.24 -7.58
C LEU A 307 2.40 -0.15 -8.72
N ALA A 308 1.49 -1.11 -8.82
CA ALA A 308 0.39 -1.07 -9.79
C ALA A 308 -0.54 0.13 -9.54
N ALA A 309 -0.92 0.38 -8.29
CA ALA A 309 -1.78 1.51 -7.90
C ALA A 309 -1.16 2.88 -8.27
N CYS A 310 0.15 3.07 -8.06
CA CYS A 310 0.86 4.29 -8.43
C CYS A 310 0.94 4.48 -9.95
N ARG A 311 0.99 3.40 -10.75
CA ARG A 311 0.89 3.48 -12.21
C ARG A 311 -0.52 3.86 -12.65
N LEU A 312 -1.55 3.32 -11.98
CA LEU A 312 -2.95 3.65 -12.24
C LEU A 312 -3.33 5.06 -11.78
N CYS A 313 -2.72 5.54 -10.71
CA CYS A 313 -3.01 6.84 -10.09
C CYS A 313 -1.71 7.56 -9.69
N PRO A 314 -1.09 8.35 -10.59
CA PRO A 314 0.19 9.02 -10.34
C PRO A 314 0.19 9.99 -9.14
N GLY A 315 -0.97 10.48 -8.70
CA GLY A 315 -1.13 11.31 -7.51
C GLY A 315 -1.11 10.54 -6.17
N LEU A 316 -1.05 9.22 -6.20
CA LEU A 316 -1.16 8.37 -5.01
C LEU A 316 0.05 8.38 -4.06
N PRO A 317 1.33 8.44 -4.53
CA PRO A 317 2.50 8.25 -3.68
C PRO A 317 2.55 9.08 -2.39
N PRO A 318 2.14 10.35 -2.35
CA PRO A 318 2.15 11.15 -1.11
C PRO A 318 1.30 10.57 0.03
N TYR A 319 0.31 9.74 -0.29
CA TYR A 319 -0.59 9.10 0.67
C TYR A 319 -0.05 7.79 1.22
N LEU A 320 0.98 7.20 0.61
CA LEU A 320 1.49 5.89 0.94
C LEU A 320 2.65 5.97 1.94
N VAL A 321 2.66 5.04 2.90
CA VAL A 321 3.75 4.85 3.87
C VAL A 321 4.14 3.39 3.88
N ALA A 322 5.38 3.07 3.50
CA ALA A 322 5.91 1.71 3.61
C ALA A 322 6.13 1.35 5.08
N SER A 323 5.45 0.32 5.57
CA SER A 323 5.44 -0.04 6.99
C SER A 323 6.74 -0.70 7.44
N HIS A 324 7.18 -1.74 6.73
CA HIS A 324 8.38 -2.49 7.09
C HIS A 324 9.13 -2.97 5.86
N ARG A 325 10.41 -3.30 6.04
CA ARG A 325 11.22 -4.00 5.06
C ARG A 325 10.95 -5.50 5.18
N SER A 326 10.38 -6.10 4.13
CA SER A 326 10.27 -7.56 4.04
C SER A 326 11.60 -8.16 3.56
N THR A 327 11.90 -9.38 4.02
CA THR A 327 13.09 -10.13 3.57
C THR A 327 12.92 -10.76 2.18
N GLU A 328 11.77 -10.63 1.55
CA GLU A 328 11.56 -11.07 0.15
C GLU A 328 12.36 -10.17 -0.81
N PRO A 329 13.19 -10.74 -1.72
CA PRO A 329 14.10 -9.96 -2.57
C PRO A 329 13.36 -8.97 -3.47
N GLY A 330 12.20 -9.34 -4.01
CA GLY A 330 11.40 -8.46 -4.84
C GLY A 330 10.90 -7.20 -4.10
N HIS A 331 10.88 -7.21 -2.77
CA HIS A 331 10.47 -6.03 -2.01
C HIS A 331 11.47 -4.88 -2.16
N ALA A 332 12.77 -5.16 -2.12
CA ALA A 332 13.80 -4.14 -2.37
C ALA A 332 13.61 -3.49 -3.74
N VAL A 333 13.35 -4.29 -4.77
CA VAL A 333 13.11 -3.80 -6.14
C VAL A 333 11.89 -2.86 -6.19
N VAL A 334 10.80 -3.21 -5.52
CA VAL A 334 9.61 -2.35 -5.47
C VAL A 334 9.86 -1.08 -4.68
N LEU A 335 10.51 -1.16 -3.51
CA LEU A 335 10.84 0.01 -2.70
C LEU A 335 11.70 1.00 -3.48
N ASP A 336 12.71 0.52 -4.21
CA ASP A 336 13.57 1.35 -5.05
C ASP A 336 12.77 1.99 -6.20
N ALA A 337 11.90 1.22 -6.86
CA ALA A 337 11.06 1.72 -7.95
C ALA A 337 10.05 2.79 -7.51
N LEU A 338 9.56 2.71 -6.26
CA LEU A 338 8.64 3.69 -5.66
C LEU A 338 9.37 4.83 -4.93
N GLY A 339 10.67 4.72 -4.67
CA GLY A 339 11.43 5.64 -3.83
C GLY A 339 10.99 5.60 -2.36
N PHE A 340 10.54 4.47 -1.87
CA PHE A 340 10.02 4.32 -0.51
C PHE A 340 11.10 3.87 0.48
N GLU A 341 11.10 4.47 1.65
CA GLU A 341 11.91 4.08 2.79
C GLU A 341 11.02 3.48 3.88
N PRO A 342 11.07 2.16 4.14
CA PRO A 342 10.19 1.51 5.12
C PRO A 342 10.51 1.95 6.56
N LEU A 343 9.47 2.06 7.40
CA LEU A 343 9.60 2.52 8.79
C LEU A 343 10.33 1.53 9.69
N LEU A 344 10.05 0.25 9.51
CA LEU A 344 10.55 -0.85 10.36
C LEU A 344 11.45 -1.79 9.57
N ASP A 345 12.44 -2.35 10.23
CA ASP A 345 13.29 -3.44 9.75
C ASP A 345 13.40 -4.49 10.86
N LEU A 346 12.61 -5.55 10.75
CA LEU A 346 12.41 -6.59 11.77
C LEU A 346 12.50 -8.00 11.16
N ASP A 347 13.13 -8.14 10.00
CA ASP A 347 13.24 -9.40 9.26
C ASP A 347 11.91 -10.12 8.98
N MET A 348 10.81 -9.37 8.93
CA MET A 348 9.46 -9.90 8.73
C MET A 348 9.22 -10.29 7.27
N ARG A 349 8.38 -11.34 7.07
CA ARG A 349 7.91 -11.79 5.75
C ARG A 349 6.56 -12.53 5.82
N LEU A 350 5.71 -12.18 6.79
CA LEU A 350 4.46 -12.89 7.01
C LEU A 350 3.35 -12.47 6.03
N GLY A 351 3.16 -11.16 5.80
CA GLY A 351 1.96 -10.62 5.17
C GLY A 351 0.87 -10.28 6.20
N GLU A 352 -0.39 -10.49 5.87
CA GLU A 352 -1.59 -10.24 6.67
C GLU A 352 -1.80 -8.75 7.05
N GLY A 353 -0.96 -7.81 6.61
CA GLY A 353 -0.95 -6.43 7.11
C GLY A 353 -0.23 -6.27 8.45
N SER A 354 0.62 -7.25 8.82
CA SER A 354 1.31 -7.29 10.11
C SER A 354 2.25 -6.11 10.33
N GLY A 355 2.97 -5.68 9.30
CA GLY A 355 3.81 -4.49 9.36
C GLY A 355 2.99 -3.21 9.48
N CYS A 356 1.82 -3.14 8.84
CA CYS A 356 0.91 -2.01 8.99
C CYS A 356 0.49 -1.82 10.45
N ALA A 357 0.08 -2.91 11.11
CA ALA A 357 -0.32 -2.87 12.51
C ALA A 357 0.80 -2.30 13.39
N LEU A 358 2.04 -2.75 13.19
CA LEU A 358 3.20 -2.29 13.99
C LEU A 358 3.59 -0.83 13.68
N ALA A 359 3.29 -0.31 12.48
CA ALA A 359 3.60 1.05 12.08
C ALA A 359 2.55 2.09 12.56
N ILE A 360 1.31 1.67 12.85
CA ILE A 360 0.23 2.55 13.30
C ILE A 360 0.64 3.41 14.52
N PRO A 361 1.24 2.87 15.60
CA PRO A 361 1.66 3.69 16.73
C PRO A 361 2.68 4.78 16.37
N ILE A 362 3.54 4.53 15.38
CA ILE A 362 4.54 5.50 14.92
C ILE A 362 3.86 6.67 14.19
N LEU A 363 2.85 6.38 13.34
CA LEU A 363 2.08 7.45 12.69
C LEU A 363 1.27 8.26 13.69
N ARG A 364 0.69 7.62 14.71
CA ARG A 364 0.01 8.32 15.81
C ARG A 364 0.95 9.26 16.53
N ALA A 365 2.17 8.80 16.87
CA ALA A 365 3.19 9.62 17.48
C ALA A 365 3.57 10.82 16.57
N ALA A 366 3.76 10.58 15.28
CA ALA A 366 4.05 11.65 14.31
C ALA A 366 2.94 12.71 14.24
N GLY A 367 1.68 12.29 14.23
CA GLY A 367 0.53 13.22 14.27
C GLY A 367 0.40 13.95 15.60
N ALA A 368 0.71 13.28 16.72
CA ALA A 368 0.68 13.90 18.05
C ALA A 368 1.73 15.02 18.20
N LEU A 369 2.91 14.88 17.58
CA LEU A 369 3.92 15.95 17.57
C LEU A 369 3.32 17.27 17.06
N LEU A 370 2.61 17.24 15.95
CA LEU A 370 1.99 18.43 15.36
C LEU A 370 0.80 18.98 16.18
N ARG A 371 0.09 18.13 16.92
CA ARG A 371 -1.07 18.55 17.69
C ARG A 371 -0.74 19.05 19.09
N GLU A 372 0.28 18.49 19.71
CA GLU A 372 0.42 18.52 21.18
C GLU A 372 1.76 19.07 21.65
N MET A 373 2.80 19.02 20.81
CA MET A 373 4.11 19.51 21.22
C MET A 373 4.13 21.05 21.21
N ALA A 374 4.62 21.64 22.30
CA ALA A 374 4.73 23.08 22.41
C ALA A 374 5.81 23.65 21.46
N THR A 375 5.61 24.86 20.96
CA THR A 375 6.65 25.63 20.29
C THR A 375 7.55 26.34 21.33
N PHE A 376 8.75 26.76 20.91
CA PHE A 376 9.62 27.58 21.77
C PHE A 376 8.90 28.79 22.30
N GLU A 377 8.11 29.48 21.46
CA GLU A 377 7.31 30.67 21.85
C GLU A 377 6.24 30.31 22.87
N SER A 378 5.41 29.28 22.60
CA SER A 378 4.30 28.94 23.50
C SER A 378 4.74 28.40 24.85
N ALA A 379 5.92 27.79 24.92
CA ALA A 379 6.51 27.28 26.16
C ALA A 379 7.37 28.31 26.90
N GLY A 380 7.63 29.47 26.30
CA GLY A 380 8.53 30.49 26.90
C GLY A 380 9.99 30.03 27.01
N ILE A 381 10.40 29.07 26.13
CA ILE A 381 11.75 28.53 26.10
C ILE A 381 12.56 29.30 25.04
N SER A 382 13.80 29.71 25.39
CA SER A 382 14.70 30.35 24.43
C SER A 382 15.01 29.42 23.27
N GLY A 383 14.81 29.94 22.06
CA GLY A 383 15.19 29.23 20.81
C GLY A 383 16.69 29.13 20.62
N PRO A 384 17.14 28.52 19.51
CA PRO A 384 18.56 28.47 19.16
C PRO A 384 19.15 29.88 19.14
N ASN A 385 20.37 30.07 19.67
CA ASN A 385 21.06 31.32 19.56
C ASN A 385 21.23 31.69 18.07
N GLU A 386 20.63 32.74 17.61
CA GLU A 386 21.00 33.34 16.33
C GLU A 386 22.48 33.71 16.45
N GLY A 387 23.36 33.00 15.74
CA GLY A 387 24.78 33.35 15.71
C GLY A 387 24.90 34.81 15.26
N PRO A 388 26.00 35.54 15.66
CA PRO A 388 26.11 36.97 15.40
C PRO A 388 25.84 37.22 13.90
N SER A 389 24.81 38.04 13.65
CA SER A 389 24.48 38.48 12.29
C SER A 389 25.78 39.01 11.67
N ARG A 390 26.24 38.46 10.55
CA ARG A 390 27.29 39.07 9.75
C ARG A 390 26.77 40.44 9.31
N ALA A 391 26.83 41.41 10.25
CA ALA A 391 26.67 42.81 9.91
C ALA A 391 27.83 43.20 9.03
N GLY A 392 27.50 43.72 7.89
CA GLY A 392 28.30 43.94 6.71
C GLY A 392 29.70 44.52 6.92
N SER A 393 30.53 44.13 6.02
CA SER A 393 31.66 44.94 5.51
C SER A 393 31.58 44.94 4.01
#